data_ae3f4dc10dbfd15aab8195ecc3272648
#
_entry.id   ae3f4dc10dbfd15aab8195ecc3272648
#
_cell.length_a   1.000
_cell.length_b   1.000
_cell.length_c   1.000
_cell.angle_alpha   90.00
_cell.angle_beta   90.00
_cell.angle_gamma   90.00
#
_symmetry.space_group_name_H-M   'P 1'
#
loop_
_entity.id
_entity.type
_entity.pdbx_description
1 polymer ?
#
loop_
_entity_poly.entity_id
_entity_poly.type
_entity_poly.pdbx_seq_one_letter_code
_entity_poly.pdbx_strand_id
1 'polypeptide(L)'
;MNKPKTKTCLVILSILLMCSGQVLAQQQGREKYEFTRNLPVYADSLIADLTYPLAWGHSDIRDFDAWKRAAREKVFDCMFTPPPAPANGFEAKVLYEEQREGYKARKLEIRLSRYYTVPAYLLIPDGKGPFPAVNVLHDHGAHLFIGKEKVIRPLACEDSVVIKDAEAWVQNYEGQYFGDYLARNGFVVFSTDAPMWGERGQKEGPRRDRYDMIAGNMMMYGIDLSAYMTYDDIRATDYLASLPEVDSKRIGCTGWSMGAYRTWMLSALSDRIKAGAAVCWMVTTDEQLTLHYSRTENGGFANCLPGLRRWLDYPHIASIACPKPMLFINGSKDKLFPVAGEQNAFAIMHDVWESQGAGDNLETELWDMPHSCPLRAQERVLAFFQRFL
;
A
#
# COMPACT_ATOMS: atom_id res chain seq x y z
N MET A 1 23.67 -44.49 -66.15
CA MET A 1 24.04 -43.22 -65.53
C MET A 1 22.95 -42.76 -64.58
N ASN A 2 23.30 -42.51 -63.39
CA ASN A 2 22.47 -42.61 -62.16
C ASN A 2 21.56 -41.43 -61.92
N LYS A 3 20.29 -41.64 -61.68
CA LYS A 3 19.46 -40.86 -60.77
C LYS A 3 19.44 -41.58 -59.40
N PRO A 4 19.67 -40.84 -58.30
CA PRO A 4 18.68 -40.78 -57.22
C PRO A 4 18.72 -39.40 -56.52
N LYS A 5 17.84 -38.47 -56.84
CA LYS A 5 17.64 -37.23 -56.08
C LYS A 5 16.23 -37.02 -55.55
N THR A 6 15.30 -37.94 -55.85
CA THR A 6 13.89 -37.80 -55.49
C THR A 6 13.52 -38.36 -54.07
N LYS A 7 14.27 -39.27 -53.53
CA LYS A 7 13.95 -39.88 -52.19
C LYS A 7 14.35 -38.98 -51.04
N THR A 8 15.41 -38.20 -51.17
CA THR A 8 15.86 -37.32 -50.05
C THR A 8 14.94 -36.10 -49.85
N CYS A 9 14.35 -35.56 -50.91
CA CYS A 9 13.39 -34.48 -50.80
C CYS A 9 12.06 -34.89 -50.12
N LEU A 10 11.59 -36.12 -50.39
CA LEU A 10 10.35 -36.62 -49.71
C LEU A 10 10.52 -36.85 -48.24
N VAL A 11 11.66 -37.32 -47.77
CA VAL A 11 11.95 -37.54 -46.35
C VAL A 11 12.06 -36.22 -45.57
N ILE A 12 12.71 -35.20 -46.17
CA ILE A 12 12.83 -33.87 -45.57
C ILE A 12 11.46 -33.20 -45.48
N LEU A 13 10.62 -33.32 -46.52
CA LEU A 13 9.26 -32.74 -46.49
C LEU A 13 8.36 -33.44 -45.47
N SER A 14 8.49 -34.74 -45.29
CA SER A 14 7.75 -35.52 -44.28
C SER A 14 8.18 -35.17 -42.86
N ILE A 15 9.48 -34.91 -42.62
CA ILE A 15 9.99 -34.49 -41.29
C ILE A 15 9.54 -33.05 -40.99
N LEU A 16 9.56 -32.14 -41.99
CA LEU A 16 9.03 -30.78 -41.80
C LEU A 16 7.52 -30.73 -41.52
N LEU A 17 6.74 -31.61 -42.19
CA LEU A 17 5.31 -31.72 -41.94
C LEU A 17 5.00 -32.33 -40.57
N MET A 18 5.79 -33.31 -40.07
CA MET A 18 5.66 -33.85 -38.75
C MET A 18 6.04 -32.84 -37.65
N CYS A 19 7.12 -32.07 -37.88
CA CYS A 19 7.51 -31.00 -36.95
C CYS A 19 6.47 -29.86 -36.89
N SER A 20 5.92 -29.46 -38.04
CA SER A 20 4.84 -28.45 -38.04
C SER A 20 3.54 -28.96 -37.43
N GLY A 21 3.19 -30.23 -37.61
CA GLY A 21 2.05 -30.84 -36.94
C GLY A 21 2.22 -30.97 -35.42
N GLN A 22 3.44 -31.28 -34.96
CA GLN A 22 3.74 -31.28 -33.52
C GLN A 22 3.75 -29.89 -32.89
N VAL A 23 4.24 -28.88 -33.61
CA VAL A 23 4.19 -27.47 -33.15
C VAL A 23 2.76 -26.96 -33.11
N LEU A 24 1.92 -27.27 -34.08
CA LEU A 24 0.50 -26.93 -34.10
C LEU A 24 -0.27 -27.67 -32.99
N ALA A 25 0.00 -28.95 -32.80
CA ALA A 25 -0.60 -29.73 -31.72
C ALA A 25 -0.15 -29.24 -30.32
N GLN A 26 1.09 -28.78 -30.18
CA GLN A 26 1.57 -28.13 -28.94
C GLN A 26 0.90 -26.76 -28.71
N GLN A 27 0.65 -25.98 -29.78
CA GLN A 27 -0.08 -24.71 -29.66
C GLN A 27 -1.54 -24.93 -29.32
N GLN A 28 -2.23 -25.88 -29.97
CA GLN A 28 -3.61 -26.24 -29.63
C GLN A 28 -3.73 -26.86 -28.24
N GLY A 29 -2.70 -27.56 -27.74
CA GLY A 29 -2.67 -28.05 -26.36
C GLY A 29 -2.51 -26.95 -25.32
N ARG A 30 -1.83 -25.85 -25.65
CA ARG A 30 -1.63 -24.71 -24.75
C ARG A 30 -2.90 -23.87 -24.54
N GLU A 31 -3.85 -23.89 -25.46
CA GLU A 31 -5.17 -23.24 -25.31
C GLU A 31 -6.07 -23.94 -24.28
N LYS A 32 -5.66 -25.11 -23.77
CA LYS A 32 -6.41 -25.88 -22.78
C LYS A 32 -5.87 -25.78 -21.36
N TYR A 33 -4.88 -24.93 -21.10
CA TYR A 33 -4.39 -24.75 -19.74
C TYR A 33 -5.44 -23.99 -18.90
N GLU A 34 -5.66 -24.48 -17.68
CA GLU A 34 -6.58 -23.90 -16.71
C GLU A 34 -6.13 -22.52 -16.21
N PHE A 35 -4.84 -22.20 -16.35
CA PHE A 35 -4.26 -20.93 -15.95
C PHE A 35 -3.71 -20.17 -17.15
N THR A 36 -4.05 -18.89 -17.24
CA THR A 36 -3.44 -17.95 -18.15
C THR A 36 -2.86 -16.80 -17.33
N ARG A 37 -1.55 -16.54 -17.47
CA ARG A 37 -0.80 -15.62 -16.61
C ARG A 37 -0.88 -16.06 -15.13
N ASN A 38 -1.27 -15.18 -14.23
CA ASN A 38 -1.25 -15.37 -12.78
C ASN A 38 -2.60 -15.78 -12.20
N LEU A 39 -3.64 -15.87 -13.02
CA LEU A 39 -4.99 -16.24 -12.59
C LEU A 39 -5.49 -17.48 -13.32
N PRO A 40 -6.35 -18.30 -12.68
CA PRO A 40 -7.07 -19.36 -13.38
C PRO A 40 -8.01 -18.76 -14.41
N VAL A 41 -8.26 -19.49 -15.50
CA VAL A 41 -9.11 -19.00 -16.63
C VAL A 41 -10.52 -18.63 -16.18
N TYR A 42 -11.04 -19.28 -15.14
CA TYR A 42 -12.39 -18.97 -14.61
C TYR A 42 -12.43 -17.74 -13.70
N ALA A 43 -11.29 -17.04 -13.49
CA ALA A 43 -11.24 -15.89 -12.58
C ALA A 43 -12.20 -14.76 -13.00
N ASP A 44 -12.35 -14.52 -14.30
CA ASP A 44 -13.30 -13.51 -14.80
C ASP A 44 -14.75 -13.85 -14.44
N SER A 45 -15.12 -15.15 -14.48
CA SER A 45 -16.45 -15.59 -14.02
C SER A 45 -16.63 -15.40 -12.50
N LEU A 46 -15.59 -15.72 -11.70
CA LEU A 46 -15.65 -15.47 -10.26
C LEU A 46 -15.80 -13.98 -9.93
N ILE A 47 -15.12 -13.12 -10.68
CA ILE A 47 -15.21 -11.67 -10.51
C ILE A 47 -16.64 -11.19 -10.82
N ALA A 48 -17.23 -11.67 -11.90
CA ALA A 48 -18.59 -11.29 -12.30
C ALA A 48 -19.67 -11.70 -11.29
N ASP A 49 -19.41 -12.75 -10.49
CA ASP A 49 -20.33 -13.24 -9.45
C ASP A 49 -20.21 -12.46 -8.11
N LEU A 50 -19.24 -11.54 -7.98
CA LEU A 50 -19.07 -10.76 -6.75
C LEU A 50 -20.13 -9.67 -6.62
N THR A 51 -20.82 -9.66 -5.49
CA THR A 51 -21.91 -8.71 -5.21
C THR A 51 -21.57 -7.66 -4.15
N TYR A 52 -20.42 -7.82 -3.49
CA TYR A 52 -19.96 -6.95 -2.39
C TYR A 52 -21.07 -6.68 -1.35
N PRO A 53 -21.56 -7.72 -0.66
CA PRO A 53 -22.77 -7.62 0.16
C PRO A 53 -22.64 -6.67 1.37
N LEU A 54 -21.44 -6.26 1.74
CA LEU A 54 -21.20 -5.24 2.76
C LEU A 54 -20.84 -3.86 2.21
N ALA A 55 -20.90 -3.64 0.90
CA ALA A 55 -20.79 -2.29 0.37
C ALA A 55 -21.96 -1.42 0.89
N TRP A 56 -21.72 -0.12 1.11
CA TRP A 56 -22.80 0.79 1.50
C TRP A 56 -23.92 0.78 0.45
N GLY A 57 -25.14 0.61 0.92
CA GLY A 57 -26.31 0.49 0.05
C GLY A 57 -26.64 -0.92 -0.46
N HIS A 58 -25.70 -1.89 -0.38
CA HIS A 58 -25.95 -3.29 -0.79
C HIS A 58 -26.50 -4.16 0.34
N SER A 59 -26.13 -3.87 1.59
CA SER A 59 -26.65 -4.57 2.76
C SER A 59 -28.01 -4.02 3.22
N ASP A 60 -28.69 -4.73 4.13
CA ASP A 60 -29.90 -4.24 4.79
C ASP A 60 -29.61 -3.21 5.91
N ILE A 61 -28.36 -2.92 6.18
CA ILE A 61 -27.95 -1.93 7.21
C ILE A 61 -28.18 -0.53 6.64
N ARG A 62 -29.11 0.22 7.23
CA ARG A 62 -29.50 1.58 6.79
C ARG A 62 -28.87 2.69 7.64
N ASP A 63 -28.45 2.39 8.86
CA ASP A 63 -27.70 3.31 9.70
C ASP A 63 -26.23 3.30 9.32
N PHE A 64 -25.68 4.47 8.98
CA PHE A 64 -24.32 4.57 8.45
C PHE A 64 -23.26 4.18 9.49
N ASP A 65 -23.43 4.57 10.74
CA ASP A 65 -22.49 4.22 11.80
C ASP A 65 -22.55 2.71 12.13
N ALA A 66 -23.73 2.10 12.07
CA ALA A 66 -23.86 0.65 12.19
C ALA A 66 -23.18 -0.07 11.03
N TRP A 67 -23.34 0.45 9.80
CA TRP A 67 -22.65 -0.08 8.62
C TRP A 67 -21.11 0.02 8.77
N LYS A 68 -20.59 1.18 9.17
CA LYS A 68 -19.15 1.36 9.41
C LYS A 68 -18.61 0.36 10.41
N ARG A 69 -19.35 0.11 11.50
CA ARG A 69 -18.95 -0.91 12.50
C ARG A 69 -18.91 -2.30 11.88
N ALA A 70 -19.96 -2.71 11.17
CA ALA A 70 -20.04 -4.03 10.53
C ALA A 70 -18.97 -4.23 9.44
N ALA A 71 -18.75 -3.21 8.59
CA ALA A 71 -17.72 -3.26 7.56
C ALA A 71 -16.31 -3.32 8.17
N ARG A 72 -16.03 -2.51 9.19
CA ARG A 72 -14.75 -2.52 9.92
C ARG A 72 -14.50 -3.85 10.62
N GLU A 73 -15.50 -4.41 11.29
CA GLU A 73 -15.45 -5.72 11.90
C GLU A 73 -15.11 -6.80 10.87
N LYS A 74 -15.75 -6.77 9.69
CA LYS A 74 -15.47 -7.71 8.63
C LYS A 74 -14.03 -7.59 8.10
N VAL A 75 -13.48 -6.39 7.99
CA VAL A 75 -12.07 -6.20 7.64
C VAL A 75 -11.17 -6.86 8.69
N PHE A 76 -11.43 -6.62 9.98
CA PHE A 76 -10.64 -7.24 11.06
C PHE A 76 -10.81 -8.77 11.10
N ASP A 77 -11.99 -9.32 10.82
CA ASP A 77 -12.21 -10.78 10.70
C ASP A 77 -11.31 -11.42 9.64
N CYS A 78 -11.08 -10.70 8.52
CA CYS A 78 -10.21 -11.17 7.43
C CYS A 78 -8.71 -10.94 7.71
N MET A 79 -8.37 -10.18 8.75
CA MET A 79 -6.98 -9.85 9.10
C MET A 79 -6.30 -10.88 10.01
N PHE A 80 -6.93 -12.00 10.29
CA PHE A 80 -6.42 -13.01 11.22
C PHE A 80 -6.13 -12.46 12.64
N THR A 81 -5.30 -13.18 13.38
CA THR A 81 -5.00 -12.80 14.78
C THR A 81 -4.02 -11.63 14.84
N PRO A 82 -4.37 -10.51 15.51
CA PRO A 82 -3.44 -9.41 15.69
C PRO A 82 -2.26 -9.79 16.58
N PRO A 83 -1.07 -9.23 16.36
CA PRO A 83 0.02 -9.36 17.31
C PRO A 83 -0.43 -8.84 18.69
N PRO A 84 -0.10 -9.51 19.80
CA PRO A 84 -0.54 -9.08 21.11
C PRO A 84 0.04 -7.72 21.50
N ALA A 85 -0.79 -6.85 22.08
CA ALA A 85 -0.36 -5.55 22.55
C ALA A 85 0.76 -5.64 23.61
N PRO A 86 1.62 -4.62 23.73
CA PRO A 86 2.61 -4.56 24.80
C PRO A 86 1.92 -4.39 26.15
N ALA A 87 2.49 -5.01 27.20
CA ALA A 87 1.91 -4.97 28.55
C ALA A 87 2.06 -3.60 29.24
N ASN A 88 3.17 -2.90 28.97
CA ASN A 88 3.57 -1.69 29.72
C ASN A 88 3.62 -0.43 28.81
N GLY A 89 2.74 -0.32 27.82
CA GLY A 89 2.77 0.77 26.87
C GLY A 89 3.90 0.60 25.84
N PHE A 90 4.29 1.71 25.18
CA PHE A 90 5.19 1.66 24.02
C PHE A 90 6.67 1.53 24.37
N GLU A 91 7.07 1.72 25.63
CA GLU A 91 8.48 1.63 26.08
C GLU A 91 9.47 2.27 25.09
N ALA A 92 9.12 3.45 24.59
CA ALA A 92 9.87 4.12 23.54
C ALA A 92 11.25 4.58 24.02
N LYS A 93 12.28 4.35 23.23
CA LYS A 93 13.65 4.77 23.47
C LYS A 93 14.13 5.68 22.36
N VAL A 94 14.68 6.85 22.71
CA VAL A 94 15.43 7.68 21.76
C VAL A 94 16.82 7.08 21.62
N LEU A 95 17.16 6.62 20.42
CA LEU A 95 18.46 6.05 20.11
C LEU A 95 19.45 7.11 19.63
N TYR A 96 18.94 8.12 18.92
CA TYR A 96 19.73 9.21 18.38
C TYR A 96 18.86 10.45 18.15
N GLU A 97 19.42 11.64 18.30
CA GLU A 97 18.76 12.91 18.06
C GLU A 97 19.72 13.87 17.37
N GLU A 98 19.23 14.61 16.38
CA GLU A 98 19.96 15.70 15.74
C GLU A 98 19.04 16.88 15.45
N GLN A 99 19.62 18.10 15.48
CA GLN A 99 18.92 19.30 15.03
C GLN A 99 19.08 19.46 13.52
N ARG A 100 18.00 19.78 12.86
CA ARG A 100 17.94 20.12 11.42
C ARG A 100 17.33 21.50 11.26
N GLU A 101 17.39 22.04 10.04
CA GLU A 101 16.81 23.35 9.76
C GLU A 101 15.29 23.34 9.93
N GLY A 102 14.80 23.98 10.99
CA GLY A 102 13.38 24.15 11.30
C GLY A 102 12.74 22.99 12.08
N TYR A 103 13.47 21.93 12.43
CA TYR A 103 12.95 20.81 13.20
C TYR A 103 14.04 19.94 13.81
N LYS A 104 13.65 19.19 14.82
CA LYS A 104 14.47 18.16 15.46
C LYS A 104 14.14 16.79 14.89
N ALA A 105 15.14 15.97 14.61
CA ALA A 105 14.98 14.60 14.10
C ALA A 105 15.46 13.59 15.13
N ARG A 106 14.66 12.54 15.37
CA ARG A 106 14.96 11.44 16.31
C ARG A 106 14.88 10.09 15.62
N LYS A 107 15.82 9.21 15.93
CA LYS A 107 15.70 7.78 15.73
C LYS A 107 15.17 7.16 17.01
N LEU A 108 14.12 6.37 16.88
CA LEU A 108 13.45 5.72 18.01
C LEU A 108 13.42 4.21 17.83
N GLU A 109 13.36 3.50 18.95
CA GLU A 109 12.86 2.14 19.02
C GLU A 109 11.59 2.16 19.88
N ILE A 110 10.47 1.65 19.35
CA ILE A 110 9.18 1.62 20.03
C ILE A 110 8.64 0.19 20.11
N ARG A 111 7.99 -0.17 21.21
CA ARG A 111 7.39 -1.47 21.39
C ARG A 111 5.95 -1.45 20.90
N LEU A 112 5.71 -2.03 19.73
CA LEU A 112 4.36 -2.17 19.16
C LEU A 112 3.67 -3.49 19.54
N SER A 113 4.44 -4.49 19.97
CA SER A 113 3.91 -5.76 20.47
C SER A 113 4.73 -6.24 21.67
N ARG A 114 4.17 -7.09 22.51
CA ARG A 114 4.96 -7.72 23.58
C ARG A 114 6.11 -8.58 23.02
N TYR A 115 6.09 -8.93 21.74
CA TYR A 115 7.07 -9.79 21.10
C TYR A 115 8.18 -9.04 20.37
N TYR A 116 7.95 -7.78 19.98
CA TYR A 116 8.92 -7.04 19.17
C TYR A 116 8.85 -5.52 19.39
N THR A 117 9.96 -4.87 19.06
CA THR A 117 10.10 -3.43 18.91
C THR A 117 10.24 -3.08 17.42
N VAL A 118 9.95 -1.82 17.08
CA VAL A 118 9.99 -1.31 15.71
C VAL A 118 10.85 -0.05 15.67
N PRO A 119 11.79 0.05 14.72
CA PRO A 119 12.52 1.28 14.47
C PRO A 119 11.63 2.33 13.84
N ALA A 120 11.83 3.59 14.24
CA ALA A 120 11.03 4.71 13.75
C ALA A 120 11.88 5.99 13.64
N TYR A 121 11.45 6.90 12.76
CA TYR A 121 11.88 8.29 12.76
C TYR A 121 10.75 9.19 13.21
N LEU A 122 11.10 10.18 14.03
CA LEU A 122 10.20 11.22 14.54
C LEU A 122 10.84 12.58 14.27
N LEU A 123 10.12 13.43 13.51
CA LEU A 123 10.52 14.80 13.25
C LEU A 123 9.59 15.74 14.02
N ILE A 124 10.14 16.68 14.77
CA ILE A 124 9.40 17.61 15.62
C ILE A 124 9.76 19.03 15.20
N PRO A 125 8.80 19.84 14.67
CA PRO A 125 9.05 21.23 14.30
C PRO A 125 9.59 22.06 15.46
N ASP A 126 10.42 23.03 15.14
CA ASP A 126 10.85 24.04 16.12
C ASP A 126 9.66 24.91 16.52
N GLY A 127 9.66 25.37 17.78
CA GLY A 127 8.61 26.24 18.28
C GLY A 127 7.81 25.63 19.44
N LYS A 128 6.63 26.21 19.68
CA LYS A 128 5.77 25.82 20.81
C LYS A 128 4.58 25.01 20.31
N GLY A 129 4.60 23.69 20.57
CA GLY A 129 3.50 22.79 20.31
C GLY A 129 2.30 22.94 21.27
N PRO A 130 1.33 22.01 21.26
CA PRO A 130 1.33 20.82 20.42
C PRO A 130 1.03 21.11 18.94
N PHE A 131 1.66 20.38 18.06
CA PHE A 131 1.56 20.52 16.61
C PHE A 131 0.59 19.51 15.99
N PRO A 132 0.00 19.80 14.81
CA PRO A 132 -0.59 18.75 13.99
C PRO A 132 0.46 17.71 13.61
N ALA A 133 0.03 16.48 13.37
CA ALA A 133 0.97 15.39 13.08
C ALA A 133 0.57 14.58 11.86
N VAL A 134 1.55 13.99 11.18
CA VAL A 134 1.33 13.11 10.03
C VAL A 134 2.15 11.83 10.19
N ASN A 135 1.46 10.67 10.14
CA ASN A 135 2.12 9.39 9.96
C ASN A 135 2.41 9.19 8.46
N VAL A 136 3.69 9.21 8.06
CA VAL A 136 4.13 9.07 6.67
C VAL A 136 4.51 7.63 6.41
N LEU A 137 3.77 6.96 5.55
CA LEU A 137 3.85 5.55 5.28
C LEU A 137 4.65 5.31 3.98
N HIS A 138 5.79 4.65 4.08
CA HIS A 138 6.69 4.44 2.94
C HIS A 138 6.11 3.47 1.89
N ASP A 139 6.61 3.59 0.66
CA ASP A 139 6.23 2.76 -0.49
C ASP A 139 6.87 1.36 -0.46
N HIS A 140 6.36 0.47 -1.33
CA HIS A 140 6.94 -0.86 -1.56
C HIS A 140 8.21 -0.79 -2.41
N GLY A 141 8.07 -0.23 -3.61
CA GLY A 141 9.12 -0.01 -4.59
C GLY A 141 9.88 -1.25 -5.07
N ALA A 142 9.46 -2.45 -4.68
CA ALA A 142 10.26 -3.69 -4.81
C ALA A 142 11.68 -3.55 -4.23
N HIS A 143 11.89 -2.59 -3.32
CA HIS A 143 13.15 -2.24 -2.69
C HIS A 143 12.98 -2.28 -1.17
N LEU A 144 13.39 -3.41 -0.56
CA LEU A 144 13.12 -3.71 0.83
C LEU A 144 14.29 -3.33 1.76
N PHE A 145 15.43 -2.93 1.18
CA PHE A 145 16.63 -2.60 1.95
C PHE A 145 16.44 -1.40 2.89
N ILE A 146 15.65 -0.41 2.47
CA ILE A 146 15.24 0.76 3.26
C ILE A 146 13.73 0.83 3.39
N GLY A 147 13.24 1.42 4.48
CA GLY A 147 11.81 1.63 4.75
C GLY A 147 11.51 3.10 5.00
N LYS A 148 11.55 3.54 6.25
CA LYS A 148 11.35 4.94 6.68
C LYS A 148 12.31 5.92 6.02
N GLU A 149 13.48 5.47 5.62
CA GLU A 149 14.50 6.27 4.91
C GLU A 149 14.07 6.63 3.48
N LYS A 150 13.03 6.02 2.93
CA LYS A 150 12.46 6.41 1.64
C LYS A 150 11.74 7.76 1.70
N VAL A 151 11.17 8.07 2.85
CA VAL A 151 10.29 9.24 3.04
C VAL A 151 10.84 10.27 4.01
N ILE A 152 11.82 9.90 4.84
CA ILE A 152 12.53 10.80 5.76
C ILE A 152 14.03 10.67 5.52
N ARG A 153 14.72 11.80 5.40
CA ARG A 153 16.17 11.81 5.24
C ARG A 153 16.84 11.03 6.36
N PRO A 154 17.71 10.05 6.06
CA PRO A 154 18.46 9.30 7.09
C PRO A 154 19.15 10.22 8.08
N LEU A 155 19.21 9.80 9.34
CA LEU A 155 19.97 10.50 10.38
C LEU A 155 21.46 10.21 10.24
N ALA A 156 22.31 11.10 10.78
CA ALA A 156 23.76 10.97 10.66
C ALA A 156 24.34 9.72 11.37
N CYS A 157 23.56 9.05 12.20
CA CYS A 157 23.93 7.79 12.84
C CYS A 157 23.72 6.56 11.97
N GLU A 158 23.10 6.69 10.80
CA GLU A 158 22.86 5.55 9.91
C GLU A 158 24.13 5.14 9.15
N ASP A 159 24.13 3.87 8.74
CA ASP A 159 25.20 3.33 7.91
C ASP A 159 25.30 4.11 6.58
N SER A 160 26.52 4.35 6.12
CA SER A 160 26.77 5.05 4.86
C SER A 160 26.10 4.37 3.64
N VAL A 161 25.89 3.04 3.70
CA VAL A 161 25.18 2.28 2.67
C VAL A 161 23.70 2.63 2.68
N VAL A 162 23.07 2.74 3.86
CA VAL A 162 21.66 3.15 4.01
C VAL A 162 21.47 4.59 3.52
N ILE A 163 22.38 5.50 3.90
CA ILE A 163 22.34 6.90 3.48
C ILE A 163 22.41 7.00 1.95
N LYS A 164 23.39 6.35 1.33
CA LYS A 164 23.57 6.36 -0.12
C LYS A 164 22.37 5.76 -0.87
N ASP A 165 21.79 4.71 -0.33
CA ASP A 165 20.63 4.04 -0.91
C ASP A 165 19.38 4.93 -0.85
N ALA A 166 19.15 5.60 0.28
CA ALA A 166 18.07 6.57 0.45
C ALA A 166 18.22 7.80 -0.45
N GLU A 167 19.46 8.31 -0.64
CA GLU A 167 19.77 9.40 -1.58
C GLU A 167 19.49 9.01 -3.03
N ALA A 168 19.69 7.74 -3.40
CA ALA A 168 19.30 7.24 -4.69
C ALA A 168 17.77 7.09 -4.81
N TRP A 169 17.12 6.61 -3.74
CA TRP A 169 15.67 6.36 -3.74
C TRP A 169 14.83 7.64 -3.79
N VAL A 170 15.26 8.70 -3.12
CA VAL A 170 14.52 9.97 -3.04
C VAL A 170 14.28 10.62 -4.42
N GLN A 171 15.00 10.19 -5.46
CA GLN A 171 14.74 10.64 -6.83
C GLN A 171 13.35 10.24 -7.34
N ASN A 172 12.75 9.17 -6.80
CA ASN A 172 11.34 8.80 -7.06
C ASN A 172 10.35 9.82 -6.46
N TYR A 173 10.82 10.67 -5.56
CA TYR A 173 10.13 11.81 -4.96
C TYR A 173 10.66 13.16 -5.48
N GLU A 174 11.30 13.16 -6.67
CA GLU A 174 11.95 14.33 -7.30
C GLU A 174 12.98 15.02 -6.39
N GLY A 175 13.74 14.20 -5.63
CA GLY A 175 14.85 14.68 -4.77
C GLY A 175 14.40 15.27 -3.43
N GLN A 176 13.10 15.25 -3.08
CA GLN A 176 12.61 15.79 -1.82
C GLN A 176 12.12 14.69 -0.88
N TYR A 177 12.70 14.59 0.32
CA TYR A 177 12.15 13.72 1.37
C TYR A 177 10.82 14.29 1.86
N PHE A 178 9.75 13.56 1.60
CA PHE A 178 8.38 14.01 1.83
C PHE A 178 8.11 14.32 3.31
N GLY A 179 8.62 13.49 4.23
CA GLY A 179 8.49 13.71 5.67
C GLY A 179 9.23 14.97 6.13
N ASP A 180 10.45 15.21 5.64
CA ASP A 180 11.20 16.43 5.95
C ASP A 180 10.51 17.69 5.42
N TYR A 181 9.86 17.59 4.26
CA TYR A 181 9.06 18.68 3.71
C TYR A 181 7.88 19.05 4.62
N LEU A 182 7.13 18.05 5.10
CA LEU A 182 6.02 18.26 6.04
C LEU A 182 6.50 18.82 7.39
N ALA A 183 7.65 18.33 7.90
CA ALA A 183 8.21 18.81 9.16
C ALA A 183 8.60 20.29 9.10
N ARG A 184 9.24 20.73 8.00
CA ARG A 184 9.55 22.16 7.76
C ARG A 184 8.29 23.04 7.65
N ASN A 185 7.14 22.43 7.33
CA ASN A 185 5.86 23.11 7.24
C ASN A 185 4.99 22.97 8.50
N GLY A 186 5.59 22.62 9.64
CA GLY A 186 4.94 22.74 10.95
C GLY A 186 4.19 21.48 11.42
N PHE A 187 4.40 20.33 10.78
CA PHE A 187 3.83 19.05 11.21
C PHE A 187 4.85 18.22 11.99
N VAL A 188 4.45 17.61 13.09
CA VAL A 188 5.18 16.46 13.63
C VAL A 188 5.04 15.33 12.62
N VAL A 189 6.18 14.74 12.22
CA VAL A 189 6.20 13.65 11.25
C VAL A 189 6.70 12.40 11.91
N PHE A 190 6.03 11.29 11.64
CA PHE A 190 6.39 9.97 12.14
C PHE A 190 6.41 8.96 11.01
N SER A 191 7.38 8.04 11.02
CA SER A 191 7.45 6.94 10.06
C SER A 191 8.13 5.74 10.69
N THR A 192 7.56 4.55 10.49
CA THR A 192 8.14 3.27 10.91
C THR A 192 8.51 2.43 9.69
N ASP A 193 9.44 1.51 9.87
CA ASP A 193 9.64 0.43 8.89
C ASP A 193 8.45 -0.53 8.94
N ALA A 194 7.85 -0.81 7.78
CA ALA A 194 6.89 -1.89 7.66
C ALA A 194 7.61 -3.25 7.86
N PRO A 195 6.88 -4.30 8.30
CA PRO A 195 7.44 -5.65 8.32
C PRO A 195 8.06 -6.01 6.96
N MET A 196 9.27 -6.54 6.96
CA MET A 196 10.12 -6.90 5.81
C MET A 196 10.90 -5.74 5.18
N TRP A 197 10.73 -4.48 5.59
CA TRP A 197 11.49 -3.33 5.08
C TRP A 197 12.47 -2.80 6.10
N GLY A 198 13.53 -2.16 5.60
CA GLY A 198 14.54 -1.48 6.41
C GLY A 198 15.17 -2.38 7.48
N GLU A 199 15.27 -1.88 8.68
CA GLU A 199 15.84 -2.63 9.82
C GLU A 199 14.97 -3.83 10.26
N ARG A 200 13.75 -3.95 9.74
CA ARG A 200 12.87 -5.12 9.94
C ARG A 200 12.99 -6.14 8.81
N GLY A 201 13.84 -5.90 7.84
CA GLY A 201 14.14 -6.81 6.74
C GLY A 201 15.06 -7.95 7.14
N GLN A 202 15.38 -8.80 6.17
CA GLN A 202 16.36 -9.87 6.35
C GLN A 202 17.79 -9.34 6.29
N LYS A 203 18.70 -9.88 7.14
CA LYS A 203 20.12 -9.51 7.16
C LYS A 203 20.83 -9.62 5.82
N GLU A 204 20.45 -10.59 4.99
CA GLU A 204 21.08 -10.89 3.71
C GLU A 204 20.48 -10.13 2.51
N GLY A 205 19.68 -9.11 2.78
CA GLY A 205 18.94 -8.37 1.79
C GLY A 205 17.71 -9.16 1.29
N PRO A 206 16.52 -8.67 1.51
CA PRO A 206 15.30 -9.37 1.13
C PRO A 206 15.17 -9.40 -0.38
N ARG A 207 15.22 -10.58 -0.93
CA ARG A 207 14.88 -10.85 -2.32
C ARG A 207 13.37 -11.05 -2.42
N ARG A 208 12.77 -10.64 -3.52
CA ARG A 208 11.30 -10.72 -3.71
C ARG A 208 10.77 -12.15 -3.61
N ASP A 209 11.52 -13.12 -4.13
CA ASP A 209 11.19 -14.54 -4.04
C ASP A 209 11.13 -15.06 -2.60
N ARG A 210 12.03 -14.55 -1.73
CA ARG A 210 11.99 -14.88 -0.29
C ARG A 210 10.88 -14.16 0.45
N TYR A 211 10.57 -12.95 0.05
CA TYR A 211 9.47 -12.17 0.61
C TYR A 211 8.14 -12.88 0.45
N ASP A 212 7.80 -13.34 -0.74
CA ASP A 212 6.56 -14.07 -1.00
C ASP A 212 6.53 -15.41 -0.24
N MET A 213 7.64 -16.12 -0.18
CA MET A 213 7.76 -17.36 0.59
C MET A 213 7.56 -17.12 2.10
N ILE A 214 8.15 -16.07 2.65
CA ILE A 214 8.01 -15.74 4.08
C ILE A 214 6.57 -15.36 4.39
N ALA A 215 5.94 -14.54 3.55
CA ALA A 215 4.54 -14.17 3.72
C ALA A 215 3.63 -15.41 3.67
N GLY A 216 3.86 -16.33 2.72
CA GLY A 216 3.15 -17.61 2.67
C GLY A 216 3.36 -18.47 3.91
N ASN A 217 4.58 -18.54 4.44
CA ASN A 217 4.87 -19.25 5.69
C ASN A 217 4.17 -18.62 6.90
N MET A 218 4.10 -17.29 6.96
CA MET A 218 3.39 -16.57 8.03
C MET A 218 1.90 -16.89 8.03
N MET A 219 1.28 -17.01 6.86
CA MET A 219 -0.13 -17.37 6.73
C MET A 219 -0.46 -18.74 7.34
N MET A 220 0.47 -19.70 7.34
CA MET A 220 0.28 -20.99 8.00
C MET A 220 0.12 -20.88 9.52
N TYR A 221 0.58 -19.79 10.11
CA TYR A 221 0.43 -19.47 11.54
C TYR A 221 -0.69 -18.46 11.80
N GLY A 222 -1.52 -18.17 10.81
CA GLY A 222 -2.60 -17.20 10.94
C GLY A 222 -2.10 -15.73 10.98
N ILE A 223 -0.97 -15.46 10.34
CA ILE A 223 -0.40 -14.11 10.23
C ILE A 223 -0.39 -13.71 8.75
N ASP A 224 -1.26 -12.80 8.38
CA ASP A 224 -1.23 -12.16 7.07
C ASP A 224 -0.32 -10.93 7.10
N LEU A 225 0.52 -10.75 6.08
CA LEU A 225 1.50 -9.67 6.06
C LEU A 225 0.87 -8.29 5.96
N SER A 226 -0.19 -8.14 5.15
CA SER A 226 -0.93 -6.88 5.03
C SER A 226 -1.64 -6.53 6.34
N ALA A 227 -2.22 -7.54 7.00
CA ALA A 227 -2.82 -7.39 8.31
C ALA A 227 -1.80 -7.00 9.39
N TYR A 228 -0.66 -7.68 9.42
CA TYR A 228 0.44 -7.37 10.35
C TYR A 228 0.89 -5.91 10.21
N MET A 229 1.11 -5.47 8.98
CA MET A 229 1.49 -4.10 8.68
C MET A 229 0.41 -3.11 9.14
N THR A 230 -0.87 -3.40 8.88
CA THR A 230 -2.00 -2.55 9.29
C THR A 230 -2.13 -2.45 10.81
N TYR A 231 -1.96 -3.54 11.56
CA TYR A 231 -1.94 -3.51 13.03
C TYR A 231 -0.78 -2.67 13.58
N ASP A 232 0.40 -2.77 12.96
CA ASP A 232 1.54 -1.93 13.35
C ASP A 232 1.27 -0.46 13.06
N ASP A 233 0.69 -0.12 11.91
CA ASP A 233 0.34 1.27 11.56
C ASP A 233 -0.68 1.87 12.53
N ILE A 234 -1.68 1.10 12.94
CA ILE A 234 -2.66 1.52 13.98
C ILE A 234 -1.94 1.83 15.29
N ARG A 235 -1.08 0.92 15.78
CA ARG A 235 -0.36 1.11 17.03
C ARG A 235 0.70 2.19 16.97
N ALA A 236 1.40 2.32 15.84
CA ALA A 236 2.33 3.40 15.58
C ALA A 236 1.62 4.77 15.63
N THR A 237 0.40 4.83 15.11
CA THR A 237 -0.44 6.03 15.21
C THR A 237 -0.93 6.29 16.65
N ASP A 238 -1.25 5.25 17.42
CA ASP A 238 -1.58 5.40 18.85
C ASP A 238 -0.38 5.93 19.64
N TYR A 239 0.84 5.46 19.33
CA TYR A 239 2.07 6.03 19.91
C TYR A 239 2.21 7.51 19.55
N LEU A 240 2.10 7.86 18.27
CA LEU A 240 2.16 9.25 17.80
C LEU A 240 1.15 10.14 18.55
N ALA A 241 -0.07 9.66 18.73
CA ALA A 241 -1.13 10.37 19.43
C ALA A 241 -0.86 10.55 20.95
N SER A 242 0.06 9.78 21.52
CA SER A 242 0.43 9.85 22.95
C SER A 242 1.55 10.84 23.24
N LEU A 243 2.19 11.39 22.21
CA LEU A 243 3.32 12.31 22.37
C LEU A 243 2.84 13.69 22.83
N PRO A 244 3.52 14.32 23.80
CA PRO A 244 3.16 15.66 24.29
C PRO A 244 3.33 16.76 23.23
N GLU A 245 4.18 16.53 22.22
CA GLU A 245 4.39 17.46 21.11
C GLU A 245 3.25 17.43 20.09
N VAL A 246 2.35 16.43 20.15
CA VAL A 246 1.30 16.17 19.15
C VAL A 246 -0.07 16.62 19.64
N ASP A 247 -0.78 17.38 18.82
CA ASP A 247 -2.22 17.57 18.99
C ASP A 247 -2.95 16.31 18.49
N SER A 248 -3.38 15.48 19.41
CA SER A 248 -4.05 14.20 19.13
C SER A 248 -5.38 14.34 18.37
N LYS A 249 -5.92 15.56 18.26
CA LYS A 249 -7.13 15.86 17.47
C LYS A 249 -6.81 16.23 16.01
N ARG A 250 -5.53 16.41 15.67
CA ARG A 250 -5.05 16.85 14.35
C ARG A 250 -3.97 15.91 13.83
N ILE A 251 -4.32 14.62 13.64
CA ILE A 251 -3.43 13.60 13.13
C ILE A 251 -3.90 13.15 11.76
N GLY A 252 -3.03 13.25 10.76
CA GLY A 252 -3.23 12.71 9.42
C GLY A 252 -2.32 11.54 9.11
N CYS A 253 -2.54 10.92 7.95
CA CYS A 253 -1.61 9.96 7.37
C CYS A 253 -1.51 10.14 5.86
N THR A 254 -0.34 9.84 5.32
CA THR A 254 -0.09 9.92 3.87
C THR A 254 0.98 8.92 3.44
N GLY A 255 0.95 8.58 2.16
CA GLY A 255 1.99 7.79 1.53
C GLY A 255 1.76 7.62 0.03
N TRP A 256 2.77 7.14 -0.64
CA TRP A 256 2.76 6.81 -2.06
C TRP A 256 2.77 5.30 -2.27
N SER A 257 2.11 4.80 -3.33
CA SER A 257 2.12 3.39 -3.69
C SER A 257 1.60 2.50 -2.54
N MET A 258 2.33 1.52 -2.05
CA MET A 258 1.97 0.75 -0.85
C MET A 258 1.69 1.67 0.35
N GLY A 259 2.39 2.80 0.47
CA GLY A 259 2.09 3.81 1.49
C GLY A 259 0.69 4.41 1.33
N ALA A 260 0.21 4.58 0.11
CA ALA A 260 -1.17 5.00 -0.15
C ALA A 260 -2.19 3.92 0.22
N TYR A 261 -1.91 2.64 -0.09
CA TYR A 261 -2.70 1.50 0.39
C TYR A 261 -2.83 1.53 1.92
N ARG A 262 -1.70 1.65 2.61
CA ARG A 262 -1.67 1.75 4.08
C ARG A 262 -2.42 2.99 4.59
N THR A 263 -2.38 4.10 3.86
CA THR A 263 -3.05 5.37 4.22
C THR A 263 -4.57 5.20 4.28
N TRP A 264 -5.20 4.68 3.24
CA TRP A 264 -6.65 4.53 3.27
C TRP A 264 -7.10 3.38 4.17
N MET A 265 -6.33 2.29 4.31
CA MET A 265 -6.58 1.26 5.31
C MET A 265 -6.55 1.84 6.74
N LEU A 266 -5.49 2.60 7.07
CA LEU A 266 -5.36 3.22 8.39
C LEU A 266 -6.47 4.25 8.64
N SER A 267 -6.84 5.04 7.64
CA SER A 267 -7.94 6.02 7.72
C SER A 267 -9.29 5.34 7.99
N ALA A 268 -9.54 4.18 7.38
CA ALA A 268 -10.74 3.39 7.58
C ALA A 268 -10.80 2.74 8.98
N LEU A 269 -9.66 2.28 9.50
CA LEU A 269 -9.61 1.41 10.68
C LEU A 269 -9.21 2.11 11.98
N SER A 270 -8.61 3.30 11.92
CA SER A 270 -8.17 4.06 13.09
C SER A 270 -8.95 5.37 13.26
N ASP A 271 -9.52 5.56 14.44
CA ASP A 271 -10.22 6.81 14.79
C ASP A 271 -9.25 7.95 15.17
N ARG A 272 -7.93 7.64 15.31
CA ARG A 272 -6.89 8.65 15.52
C ARG A 272 -6.70 9.51 14.27
N ILE A 273 -6.81 8.91 13.09
CA ILE A 273 -6.66 9.63 11.82
C ILE A 273 -7.88 10.53 11.58
N LYS A 274 -7.60 11.81 11.32
CA LYS A 274 -8.60 12.85 11.05
C LYS A 274 -8.63 13.24 9.58
N ALA A 275 -7.53 13.10 8.85
CA ALA A 275 -7.43 13.32 7.41
C ALA A 275 -6.43 12.34 6.79
N GLY A 276 -6.68 11.88 5.57
CA GLY A 276 -5.78 10.98 4.85
C GLY A 276 -5.52 11.43 3.41
N ALA A 277 -4.27 11.31 2.95
CA ALA A 277 -3.91 11.64 1.57
C ALA A 277 -3.12 10.48 0.93
N ALA A 278 -3.72 9.83 -0.06
CA ALA A 278 -3.20 8.63 -0.73
C ALA A 278 -2.73 8.95 -2.15
N VAL A 279 -1.47 8.68 -2.46
CA VAL A 279 -0.88 8.96 -3.77
C VAL A 279 -0.61 7.67 -4.53
N CYS A 280 -1.19 7.50 -5.71
CA CYS A 280 -1.04 6.35 -6.61
C CYS A 280 -1.40 4.99 -5.99
N TRP A 281 -2.55 4.92 -5.31
CA TRP A 281 -3.20 3.65 -5.01
C TRP A 281 -4.67 3.84 -4.64
N MET A 282 -5.54 3.76 -5.64
CA MET A 282 -6.97 3.48 -5.48
C MET A 282 -7.50 2.93 -6.80
N VAL A 283 -8.18 1.81 -6.75
CA VAL A 283 -8.69 1.10 -7.92
C VAL A 283 -9.74 0.09 -7.48
N THR A 284 -10.70 -0.21 -8.33
CA THR A 284 -11.56 -1.40 -8.18
C THR A 284 -10.78 -2.64 -8.60
N THR A 285 -10.90 -3.70 -7.82
CA THR A 285 -10.21 -4.95 -8.10
C THR A 285 -10.84 -5.73 -9.26
N ASP A 286 -12.06 -5.40 -9.66
CA ASP A 286 -12.71 -5.98 -10.83
C ASP A 286 -11.93 -5.70 -12.10
N GLU A 287 -11.42 -4.50 -12.30
CA GLU A 287 -10.58 -4.13 -13.42
C GLU A 287 -9.11 -4.50 -13.21
N GLN A 288 -8.61 -4.46 -11.98
CA GLN A 288 -7.20 -4.72 -11.68
C GLN A 288 -6.84 -6.21 -11.72
N LEU A 289 -7.69 -7.08 -11.19
CA LEU A 289 -7.40 -8.51 -11.04
C LEU A 289 -7.95 -9.38 -12.17
N THR A 290 -8.14 -8.81 -13.36
CA THR A 290 -8.49 -9.55 -14.57
C THR A 290 -7.28 -10.30 -15.13
N LEU A 291 -7.51 -11.26 -16.05
CA LEU A 291 -6.44 -11.98 -16.76
C LEU A 291 -5.50 -11.02 -17.50
N HIS A 292 -6.00 -9.88 -17.97
CA HIS A 292 -5.21 -8.87 -18.68
C HIS A 292 -4.29 -8.07 -17.74
N TYR A 293 -4.79 -7.66 -16.59
CA TYR A 293 -4.09 -6.85 -15.61
C TYR A 293 -3.63 -7.64 -14.39
N SER A 294 -3.74 -8.97 -14.42
CA SER A 294 -3.33 -9.80 -13.28
C SER A 294 -1.94 -9.43 -12.79
N ARG A 295 -1.84 -9.14 -11.52
CA ARG A 295 -0.63 -8.57 -10.90
C ARG A 295 0.52 -9.55 -10.95
N THR A 296 1.56 -9.20 -11.68
CA THR A 296 2.81 -9.96 -11.74
C THR A 296 3.89 -9.39 -10.85
N GLU A 297 3.85 -8.09 -10.54
CA GLU A 297 5.01 -7.38 -10.02
C GLU A 297 4.74 -6.45 -8.84
N ASN A 298 3.52 -6.23 -8.42
CA ASN A 298 3.26 -5.24 -7.40
C ASN A 298 2.68 -5.83 -6.13
N GLY A 299 3.41 -5.70 -5.09
CA GLY A 299 3.01 -5.77 -3.73
C GLY A 299 2.47 -7.08 -3.19
N GLY A 300 1.99 -8.00 -4.03
CA GLY A 300 1.54 -9.32 -3.63
C GLY A 300 0.87 -9.38 -2.24
N PHE A 301 1.45 -10.13 -1.34
CA PHE A 301 0.98 -10.31 0.03
C PHE A 301 0.96 -9.04 0.90
N ALA A 302 1.69 -7.98 0.52
CA ALA A 302 1.66 -6.71 1.26
C ALA A 302 0.34 -5.93 1.11
N ASN A 303 -0.48 -6.27 0.11
CA ASN A 303 -1.71 -5.55 -0.21
C ASN A 303 -2.90 -6.51 -0.38
N CYS A 304 -2.84 -7.66 0.24
CA CYS A 304 -3.83 -8.72 0.08
C CYS A 304 -4.38 -9.10 1.45
N LEU A 305 -5.69 -9.01 1.62
CA LEU A 305 -6.40 -9.56 2.77
C LEU A 305 -7.24 -10.75 2.28
N PRO A 306 -6.87 -11.99 2.64
CA PRO A 306 -7.50 -13.18 2.10
C PRO A 306 -9.02 -13.21 2.33
N GLY A 307 -9.78 -13.38 1.24
CA GLY A 307 -11.23 -13.52 1.28
C GLY A 307 -12.02 -12.23 1.50
N LEU A 308 -11.38 -11.08 1.78
CA LEU A 308 -12.08 -9.82 2.04
C LEU A 308 -12.88 -9.35 0.82
N ARG A 309 -12.37 -9.57 -0.39
CA ARG A 309 -13.04 -9.20 -1.63
C ARG A 309 -14.42 -9.85 -1.83
N ARG A 310 -14.71 -10.93 -1.16
CA ARG A 310 -16.06 -11.53 -1.15
C ARG A 310 -17.10 -10.64 -0.46
N TRP A 311 -16.67 -9.63 0.29
CA TRP A 311 -17.49 -8.75 1.11
C TRP A 311 -17.40 -7.29 0.72
N LEU A 312 -16.19 -6.83 0.44
CA LEU A 312 -15.84 -5.44 0.18
C LEU A 312 -14.69 -5.36 -0.84
N ASP A 313 -14.77 -4.42 -1.75
CA ASP A 313 -13.64 -4.02 -2.58
C ASP A 313 -12.88 -2.85 -1.95
N TYR A 314 -11.73 -2.46 -2.47
CA TYR A 314 -10.89 -1.37 -1.98
C TYR A 314 -11.64 -0.05 -1.77
N PRO A 315 -12.43 0.47 -2.74
CA PRO A 315 -13.18 1.70 -2.52
C PRO A 315 -14.23 1.58 -1.41
N HIS A 316 -14.83 0.40 -1.21
CA HIS A 316 -15.77 0.17 -0.12
C HIS A 316 -15.07 0.22 1.24
N ILE A 317 -13.85 -0.33 1.35
CA ILE A 317 -13.06 -0.29 2.58
C ILE A 317 -12.62 1.16 2.85
N ALA A 318 -12.10 1.86 1.85
CA ALA A 318 -11.73 3.26 1.97
C ALA A 318 -12.91 4.13 2.42
N SER A 319 -14.13 3.81 1.96
CA SER A 319 -15.37 4.52 2.32
C SER A 319 -15.77 4.37 3.80
N ILE A 320 -15.21 3.40 4.54
CA ILE A 320 -15.37 3.32 6.00
C ILE A 320 -14.78 4.59 6.68
N ALA A 321 -13.83 5.27 6.05
CA ALA A 321 -13.28 6.53 6.57
C ALA A 321 -14.29 7.69 6.55
N CYS A 322 -15.31 7.66 5.71
CA CYS A 322 -16.33 8.72 5.62
C CYS A 322 -16.93 9.02 7.03
N PRO A 323 -17.13 10.29 7.43
CA PRO A 323 -17.00 11.53 6.65
C PRO A 323 -15.65 12.24 6.78
N LYS A 324 -14.55 11.55 7.17
CA LYS A 324 -13.23 12.17 7.30
C LYS A 324 -12.78 12.77 5.96
N PRO A 325 -12.04 13.88 5.98
CA PRO A 325 -11.37 14.39 4.80
C PRO A 325 -10.39 13.37 4.21
N MET A 326 -10.54 13.08 2.92
CA MET A 326 -9.67 12.17 2.18
C MET A 326 -9.29 12.77 0.83
N LEU A 327 -8.01 12.67 0.48
CA LEU A 327 -7.47 13.02 -0.83
C LEU A 327 -6.90 11.78 -1.50
N PHE A 328 -7.29 11.56 -2.74
CA PHE A 328 -6.71 10.53 -3.60
C PHE A 328 -6.15 11.17 -4.87
N ILE A 329 -4.87 10.94 -5.17
CA ILE A 329 -4.22 11.36 -6.40
C ILE A 329 -3.71 10.13 -7.12
N ASN A 330 -4.24 9.84 -8.30
CA ASN A 330 -3.79 8.73 -9.14
C ASN A 330 -3.18 9.23 -10.46
N GLY A 331 -2.43 8.38 -11.15
CA GLY A 331 -1.77 8.71 -12.40
C GLY A 331 -2.41 8.00 -13.60
N SER A 332 -2.96 8.75 -14.56
CA SER A 332 -3.55 8.16 -15.78
C SER A 332 -2.56 7.41 -16.69
N LYS A 333 -1.25 7.59 -16.47
CA LYS A 333 -0.16 6.85 -17.14
C LYS A 333 0.46 5.78 -16.23
N ASP A 334 -0.15 5.53 -15.06
CA ASP A 334 0.29 4.46 -14.16
C ASP A 334 0.00 3.09 -14.78
N LYS A 335 1.06 2.29 -14.95
CA LYS A 335 0.94 0.96 -15.56
C LYS A 335 0.48 -0.13 -14.57
N LEU A 336 0.39 0.21 -13.30
CA LEU A 336 0.00 -0.73 -12.24
C LEU A 336 -1.51 -0.76 -12.03
N PHE A 337 -2.20 0.33 -12.41
CA PHE A 337 -3.62 0.51 -12.16
C PHE A 337 -4.35 0.88 -13.47
N PRO A 338 -5.43 0.17 -13.84
CA PRO A 338 -6.24 0.52 -15.00
C PRO A 338 -7.08 1.77 -14.70
N VAL A 339 -7.03 2.77 -15.58
CA VAL A 339 -7.76 4.04 -15.43
C VAL A 339 -9.27 3.83 -15.21
N ALA A 340 -9.89 2.86 -15.88
CA ALA A 340 -11.29 2.54 -15.67
C ALA A 340 -11.58 2.12 -14.22
N GLY A 341 -10.70 1.31 -13.63
CA GLY A 341 -10.83 0.89 -12.24
C GLY A 341 -10.58 2.03 -11.25
N GLU A 342 -9.69 2.98 -11.57
CA GLU A 342 -9.49 4.19 -10.77
C GLU A 342 -10.73 5.07 -10.76
N GLN A 343 -11.32 5.31 -11.94
CA GLN A 343 -12.53 6.12 -12.09
C GLN A 343 -13.74 5.48 -11.41
N ASN A 344 -13.91 4.16 -11.55
CA ASN A 344 -14.96 3.41 -10.87
C ASN A 344 -14.81 3.47 -9.35
N ALA A 345 -13.59 3.33 -8.84
CA ALA A 345 -13.31 3.45 -7.41
C ALA A 345 -13.67 4.84 -6.89
N PHE A 346 -13.30 5.90 -7.61
CA PHE A 346 -13.63 7.27 -7.25
C PHE A 346 -15.15 7.49 -7.22
N ALA A 347 -15.88 7.01 -8.24
CA ALA A 347 -17.34 7.13 -8.28
C ALA A 347 -17.99 6.45 -7.07
N ILE A 348 -17.60 5.21 -6.75
CA ILE A 348 -18.11 4.48 -5.57
C ILE A 348 -17.87 5.27 -4.27
N MET A 349 -16.70 5.85 -4.10
CA MET A 349 -16.39 6.62 -2.90
C MET A 349 -17.19 7.92 -2.83
N HIS A 350 -17.34 8.65 -3.95
CA HIS A 350 -18.15 9.87 -4.00
C HIS A 350 -19.60 9.60 -3.61
N ASP A 351 -20.21 8.52 -4.15
CA ASP A 351 -21.57 8.14 -3.78
C ASP A 351 -21.74 7.95 -2.26
N VAL A 352 -20.72 7.38 -1.59
CA VAL A 352 -20.76 7.20 -0.14
C VAL A 352 -20.65 8.53 0.60
N TRP A 353 -19.68 9.40 0.25
CA TRP A 353 -19.52 10.70 0.93
C TRP A 353 -20.72 11.62 0.68
N GLU A 354 -21.26 11.64 -0.53
CA GLU A 354 -22.44 12.41 -0.86
C GLU A 354 -23.68 11.92 -0.10
N SER A 355 -23.84 10.60 0.04
CA SER A 355 -24.94 10.02 0.82
C SER A 355 -24.96 10.45 2.29
N GLN A 356 -23.79 10.90 2.80
CA GLN A 356 -23.61 11.38 4.17
C GLN A 356 -23.55 12.91 4.27
N GLY A 357 -23.79 13.63 3.18
CA GLY A 357 -23.69 15.11 3.13
C GLY A 357 -22.26 15.62 3.36
N ALA A 358 -21.26 14.79 3.06
CA ALA A 358 -19.84 15.07 3.29
C ALA A 358 -19.03 15.10 1.98
N GLY A 359 -19.67 15.32 0.83
CA GLY A 359 -19.02 15.31 -0.49
C GLY A 359 -17.79 16.21 -0.57
N ASP A 360 -17.82 17.38 0.07
CA ASP A 360 -16.69 18.33 0.11
C ASP A 360 -15.45 17.81 0.88
N ASN A 361 -15.59 16.73 1.60
CA ASN A 361 -14.49 16.10 2.33
C ASN A 361 -13.77 15.01 1.51
N LEU A 362 -14.26 14.65 0.34
CA LEU A 362 -13.59 13.71 -0.56
C LEU A 362 -13.07 14.43 -1.80
N GLU A 363 -11.75 14.40 -1.98
CA GLU A 363 -11.09 14.96 -3.15
C GLU A 363 -10.39 13.82 -3.91
N THR A 364 -10.75 13.65 -5.19
CA THR A 364 -10.17 12.62 -6.06
C THR A 364 -9.64 13.24 -7.34
N GLU A 365 -8.39 12.95 -7.65
CA GLU A 365 -7.68 13.58 -8.76
C GLU A 365 -6.98 12.51 -9.62
N LEU A 366 -7.22 12.55 -10.92
CA LEU A 366 -6.54 11.72 -11.91
C LEU A 366 -5.61 12.60 -12.74
N TRP A 367 -4.31 12.51 -12.49
CA TRP A 367 -3.31 13.35 -13.12
C TRP A 367 -2.64 12.68 -14.31
N ASP A 368 -2.22 13.47 -15.29
CA ASP A 368 -1.39 12.99 -16.41
C ASP A 368 0.05 12.73 -15.93
N MET A 369 0.25 11.62 -15.20
CA MET A 369 1.53 11.21 -14.64
C MET A 369 1.65 9.68 -14.56
N PRO A 370 2.88 9.13 -14.56
CA PRO A 370 3.14 7.73 -14.26
C PRO A 370 3.02 7.46 -12.75
N HIS A 371 3.35 6.22 -12.32
CA HIS A 371 3.45 5.82 -10.93
C HIS A 371 4.57 6.57 -10.20
N SER A 372 4.28 7.72 -9.61
CA SER A 372 5.26 8.61 -8.98
C SER A 372 4.65 9.50 -7.90
N CYS A 373 5.50 10.11 -7.07
CA CYS A 373 5.12 11.13 -6.09
C CYS A 373 5.90 12.43 -6.32
N PRO A 374 5.59 13.19 -7.40
CA PRO A 374 6.32 14.40 -7.75
C PRO A 374 6.13 15.52 -6.72
N LEU A 375 6.98 16.56 -6.77
CA LEU A 375 6.89 17.72 -5.88
C LEU A 375 5.48 18.31 -5.82
N ARG A 376 4.84 18.47 -6.96
CA ARG A 376 3.45 18.98 -7.04
C ARG A 376 2.44 18.12 -6.24
N ALA A 377 2.64 16.80 -6.16
CA ALA A 377 1.78 15.94 -5.36
C ALA A 377 2.05 16.13 -3.86
N GLN A 378 3.31 16.29 -3.47
CA GLN A 378 3.70 16.60 -2.09
C GLN A 378 3.15 17.97 -1.64
N GLU A 379 3.22 18.97 -2.50
CA GLU A 379 2.64 20.31 -2.27
C GLU A 379 1.11 20.24 -2.13
N ARG A 380 0.46 19.45 -2.99
CA ARG A 380 -0.99 19.25 -2.94
C ARG A 380 -1.44 18.58 -1.64
N VAL A 381 -0.70 17.58 -1.18
CA VAL A 381 -0.93 16.90 0.10
C VAL A 381 -0.71 17.87 1.27
N LEU A 382 0.35 18.68 1.24
CA LEU A 382 0.59 19.71 2.26
C LEU A 382 -0.59 20.69 2.34
N ALA A 383 -1.03 21.22 1.22
CA ALA A 383 -2.17 22.16 1.17
C ALA A 383 -3.47 21.51 1.72
N PHE A 384 -3.68 20.24 1.42
CA PHE A 384 -4.79 19.47 1.97
C PHE A 384 -4.70 19.35 3.51
N PHE A 385 -3.56 18.99 4.06
CA PHE A 385 -3.40 18.89 5.51
C PHE A 385 -3.47 20.25 6.22
N GLN A 386 -2.96 21.33 5.62
CA GLN A 386 -3.10 22.68 6.16
C GLN A 386 -4.58 23.15 6.24
N ARG A 387 -5.44 22.61 5.39
CA ARG A 387 -6.88 22.89 5.42
C ARG A 387 -7.61 22.09 6.50
N PHE A 388 -7.20 20.86 6.76
CA PHE A 388 -8.00 19.92 7.57
C PHE A 388 -7.36 19.54 8.91
N LEU A 389 -6.09 19.85 9.13
CA LEU A 389 -5.36 19.60 10.37
C LEU A 389 -4.83 20.90 10.99
#